data_fd6b0ff33e7fb4a409056d9f027abd17
#
_entry.id   fd6b0ff33e7fb4a409056d9f027abd17
#
_cell.length_a   1.000
_cell.length_b   1.000
_cell.length_c   1.000
_cell.angle_alpha   90.00
_cell.angle_beta   90.00
_cell.angle_gamma   90.00
#
_symmetry.space_group_name_H-M   'P 1'
#
loop_
_entity.id
_entity.type
_entity.pdbx_description
1 polymer ?
#
loop_
_entity_poly.entity_id
_entity_poly.type
_entity_poly.pdbx_seq_one_letter_code
_entity_poly.pdbx_strand_id
1 'polypeptide(L)'
;MKDAVIVSAVRTAVGKAPKGTLSIMRPDDMASVAIREALARAPGVSPADVDDVILGCAMPEGEQGLNVARIASLRAGVPIEASAVTVNRFCSSALACR
;
A
#
# COMPACT_ATOMS: atom_id res chain seq x y z
N MET A 1 -7.54 27.51 -0.70
CA MET A 1 -6.69 26.30 -0.56
C MET A 1 -7.57 25.14 -0.13
N LYS A 2 -7.40 23.98 -0.77
CA LYS A 2 -8.14 22.78 -0.35
C LYS A 2 -7.40 22.10 0.79
N ASP A 3 -8.15 21.62 1.76
CA ASP A 3 -7.58 20.86 2.87
C ASP A 3 -7.37 19.39 2.46
N ALA A 4 -6.29 18.80 2.95
CA ALA A 4 -6.07 17.36 2.86
C ALA A 4 -6.68 16.69 4.08
N VAL A 5 -7.51 15.67 3.86
CA VAL A 5 -8.21 14.96 4.93
C VAL A 5 -7.99 13.45 4.81
N ILE A 6 -8.03 12.75 5.93
CA ILE A 6 -7.97 11.28 5.98
C ILE A 6 -9.41 10.76 5.96
N VAL A 7 -9.76 9.98 4.94
CA VAL A 7 -11.12 9.44 4.78
C VAL A 7 -11.21 7.94 5.07
N SER A 8 -10.08 7.25 5.17
CA SER A 8 -10.04 5.82 5.50
C SER A 8 -8.69 5.48 6.10
N ALA A 9 -8.66 4.56 7.05
CA ALA A 9 -7.44 4.06 7.66
C ALA A 9 -7.64 2.60 8.03
N VAL A 10 -6.76 1.72 7.53
CA VAL A 10 -6.85 0.28 7.74
C VAL A 10 -5.47 -0.30 8.01
N ARG A 11 -5.44 -1.51 8.55
CA ARG A 11 -4.22 -2.32 8.65
C ARG A 11 -4.54 -3.79 8.50
N THR A 12 -3.55 -4.59 8.17
CA THR A 12 -3.62 -6.04 8.29
C THR A 12 -3.25 -6.48 9.71
N ALA A 13 -3.51 -7.75 10.01
CA ALA A 13 -2.93 -8.38 11.21
C ALA A 13 -1.40 -8.36 11.12
N VAL A 14 -0.75 -8.45 12.26
CA VAL A 14 0.71 -8.57 12.37
C VAL A 14 1.05 -10.01 12.74
N GLY A 15 2.00 -10.60 12.02
CA GLY A 15 2.51 -11.92 12.30
C GLY A 15 3.92 -11.88 12.86
N LYS A 16 4.28 -12.89 13.65
CA LYS A 16 5.63 -13.01 14.20
C LYS A 16 6.58 -13.58 13.16
N ALA A 17 7.68 -12.88 12.89
CA ALA A 17 8.74 -13.40 12.04
C ALA A 17 9.59 -14.42 12.81
N PRO A 18 10.15 -15.45 12.17
CA PRO A 18 9.93 -15.87 10.77
C PRO A 18 8.82 -16.93 10.61
N LYS A 19 8.21 -17.38 11.69
CA LYS A 19 7.30 -18.55 11.70
C LYS A 19 5.84 -18.21 12.01
N GLY A 20 5.46 -16.94 11.96
CA GLY A 20 4.10 -16.51 12.24
C GLY A 20 3.13 -16.83 11.10
N THR A 21 1.85 -16.49 11.31
CA THR A 21 0.76 -16.82 10.39
C THR A 21 0.88 -16.15 9.02
N LEU A 22 1.65 -15.06 8.91
CA LEU A 22 1.86 -14.34 7.66
C LEU A 22 3.22 -14.67 7.01
N SER A 23 3.92 -15.69 7.49
CA SER A 23 5.30 -15.99 7.05
C SER A 23 5.43 -16.33 5.57
N ILE A 24 4.37 -16.87 4.96
CA ILE A 24 4.34 -17.23 3.54
C ILE A 24 3.54 -16.24 2.69
N MET A 25 2.99 -15.20 3.29
CA MET A 25 2.23 -14.19 2.57
C MET A 25 3.17 -13.28 1.78
N ARG A 26 2.90 -13.11 0.49
CA ARG A 26 3.68 -12.18 -0.33
C ARG A 26 3.41 -10.74 0.11
N PRO A 27 4.46 -9.90 0.21
CA PRO A 27 4.29 -8.50 0.61
C PRO A 27 3.39 -7.70 -0.32
N ASP A 28 3.47 -7.93 -1.63
CA ASP A 28 2.62 -7.25 -2.62
C ASP A 28 1.14 -7.62 -2.46
N ASP A 29 0.84 -8.88 -2.14
CA ASP A 29 -0.52 -9.32 -1.85
C ASP A 29 -1.04 -8.68 -0.56
N MET A 30 -0.22 -8.63 0.48
CA MET A 30 -0.58 -7.99 1.75
C MET A 30 -0.89 -6.51 1.55
N ALA A 31 -0.06 -5.80 0.81
CA ALA A 31 -0.28 -4.39 0.48
C ALA A 31 -1.57 -4.20 -0.33
N SER A 32 -1.82 -5.09 -1.30
CA SER A 32 -3.03 -5.00 -2.12
C SER A 32 -4.32 -5.20 -1.31
N VAL A 33 -4.28 -6.08 -0.31
CA VAL A 33 -5.42 -6.27 0.61
C VAL A 33 -5.70 -4.98 1.38
N ALA A 34 -4.67 -4.32 1.91
CA ALA A 34 -4.82 -3.07 2.64
C ALA A 34 -5.36 -1.95 1.74
N ILE A 35 -4.84 -1.81 0.53
CA ILE A 35 -5.29 -0.81 -0.44
C ILE A 35 -6.77 -1.03 -0.80
N ARG A 36 -7.11 -2.27 -1.13
CA ARG A 36 -8.49 -2.63 -1.51
C ARG A 36 -9.48 -2.33 -0.39
N GLU A 37 -9.13 -2.70 0.83
CA GLU A 37 -9.99 -2.46 2.00
C GLU A 37 -10.10 -0.97 2.34
N ALA A 38 -9.01 -0.22 2.22
CA ALA A 38 -9.03 1.23 2.44
C ALA A 38 -9.99 1.92 1.47
N LEU A 39 -9.97 1.52 0.20
CA LEU A 39 -10.90 2.04 -0.81
C LEU A 39 -12.34 1.62 -0.53
N ALA A 40 -12.55 0.36 -0.13
CA ALA A 40 -13.89 -0.15 0.18
C ALA A 40 -14.55 0.60 1.34
N ARG A 41 -13.76 1.06 2.30
CA ARG A 41 -14.25 1.82 3.47
C ARG A 41 -14.31 3.33 3.26
N ALA A 42 -13.86 3.83 2.12
CA ALA A 42 -13.90 5.26 1.81
C ALA A 42 -15.22 5.61 1.10
N PRO A 43 -16.17 6.29 1.77
CA PRO A 43 -17.47 6.57 1.17
C PRO A 43 -17.34 7.48 -0.05
N GLY A 44 -17.94 7.08 -1.16
CA GLY A 44 -17.98 7.88 -2.37
C GLY A 44 -16.68 7.98 -3.15
N VAL A 45 -15.65 7.22 -2.76
CA VAL A 45 -14.38 7.15 -3.49
C VAL A 45 -14.33 5.87 -4.31
N SER A 46 -14.11 5.99 -5.62
CA SER A 46 -13.90 4.83 -6.49
C SER A 46 -12.40 4.67 -6.78
N PRO A 47 -11.96 3.47 -7.21
CA PRO A 47 -10.57 3.30 -7.64
C PRO A 47 -10.12 4.27 -8.73
N ALA A 48 -11.05 4.71 -9.58
CA ALA A 48 -10.75 5.68 -10.64
C ALA A 48 -10.43 7.08 -10.12
N ASP A 49 -10.78 7.38 -8.87
CA ASP A 49 -10.49 8.67 -8.24
C ASP A 49 -9.09 8.74 -7.64
N VAL A 50 -8.36 7.62 -7.63
CA VAL A 50 -7.00 7.58 -7.08
C VAL A 50 -6.03 8.21 -8.07
N ASP A 51 -5.33 9.24 -7.63
CA ASP A 51 -4.31 9.92 -8.42
C ASP A 51 -2.93 9.27 -8.25
N ASP A 52 -2.61 8.84 -7.03
CA ASP A 52 -1.29 8.30 -6.73
C ASP A 52 -1.35 7.28 -5.58
N VAL A 53 -0.45 6.32 -5.63
CA VAL A 53 -0.24 5.33 -4.56
C VAL A 53 1.19 5.46 -4.06
N ILE A 54 1.35 5.82 -2.78
CA ILE A 54 2.65 5.99 -2.16
C ILE A 54 2.82 4.92 -1.09
N LEU A 55 3.77 4.01 -1.31
CA LEU A 55 4.01 2.88 -0.41
C LEU A 55 5.40 2.93 0.18
N GLY A 56 5.50 2.84 1.50
CA GLY A 56 6.77 2.74 2.20
C GLY A 56 7.31 1.32 2.18
N CYS A 57 8.57 1.15 1.77
CA CYS A 57 9.25 -0.14 1.80
C CYS A 57 10.72 0.05 2.16
N ALA A 58 11.12 -0.47 3.32
CA ALA A 58 12.47 -0.32 3.84
C ALA A 58 13.49 -1.24 3.14
N MET A 59 13.05 -2.39 2.64
CA MET A 59 13.90 -3.40 2.02
C MET A 59 13.30 -3.82 0.68
N PRO A 60 13.44 -3.02 -0.38
CA PRO A 60 12.82 -3.30 -1.69
C PRO A 60 13.59 -4.38 -2.46
N GLU A 61 13.56 -5.60 -1.94
CA GLU A 61 14.29 -6.74 -2.48
C GLU A 61 13.36 -7.95 -2.58
N GLY A 62 13.70 -8.90 -3.46
CA GLY A 62 12.94 -10.13 -3.63
C GLY A 62 11.51 -9.85 -4.08
N GLU A 63 10.55 -10.40 -3.36
CA GLU A 63 9.11 -10.27 -3.67
C GLU A 63 8.58 -8.85 -3.52
N GLN A 64 9.29 -7.98 -2.84
CA GLN A 64 8.95 -6.55 -2.71
C GLN A 64 9.96 -5.66 -3.43
N GLY A 65 10.68 -6.23 -4.41
CA GLY A 65 11.67 -5.51 -5.19
C GLY A 65 11.06 -4.54 -6.20
N LEU A 66 11.94 -3.73 -6.77
CA LEU A 66 11.57 -2.71 -7.76
C LEU A 66 10.54 -1.72 -7.18
N ASN A 67 9.52 -1.37 -7.96
CA ASN A 67 8.45 -0.50 -7.48
C ASN A 67 7.26 -1.34 -7.01
N VAL A 68 7.36 -1.88 -5.79
CA VAL A 68 6.30 -2.71 -5.21
C VAL A 68 4.98 -1.96 -5.08
N ALA A 69 5.00 -0.64 -4.92
CA ALA A 69 3.79 0.18 -4.90
C ALA A 69 2.99 0.01 -6.19
N ARG A 70 3.67 -0.01 -7.35
CA ARG A 70 3.01 -0.21 -8.64
C ARG A 70 2.37 -1.58 -8.74
N ILE A 71 3.07 -2.61 -8.32
CA ILE A 71 2.56 -3.98 -8.33
C ILE A 71 1.34 -4.11 -7.42
N ALA A 72 1.46 -3.61 -6.19
CA ALA A 72 0.36 -3.66 -5.21
C ALA A 72 -0.87 -2.88 -5.68
N SER A 73 -0.67 -1.70 -6.26
CA SER A 73 -1.77 -0.88 -6.75
C SER A 73 -2.56 -1.57 -7.87
N LEU A 74 -1.86 -2.18 -8.83
CA LEU A 74 -2.51 -2.91 -9.91
C LEU A 74 -3.26 -4.14 -9.40
N ARG A 75 -2.67 -4.88 -8.46
CA ARG A 75 -3.33 -6.02 -7.84
C ARG A 75 -4.56 -5.63 -7.02
N ALA A 76 -4.57 -4.45 -6.46
CA ALA A 76 -5.70 -3.93 -5.69
C ALA A 76 -6.85 -3.41 -6.58
N GLY A 77 -6.63 -3.32 -7.89
CA GLY A 77 -7.64 -2.83 -8.82
C GLY A 77 -7.59 -1.32 -9.05
N VAL A 78 -6.53 -0.64 -8.63
CA VAL A 78 -6.30 0.76 -8.96
C VAL A 78 -5.97 0.86 -10.46
N PRO A 79 -6.60 1.77 -11.21
CA PRO A 79 -6.40 1.86 -12.65
C PRO A 79 -4.97 2.27 -13.03
N ILE A 80 -4.58 1.96 -14.25
CA ILE A 80 -3.22 2.23 -14.74
C ILE A 80 -2.91 3.72 -14.86
N GLU A 81 -3.92 4.56 -14.90
CA GLU A 81 -3.78 6.01 -14.97
C GLU A 81 -3.22 6.59 -13.66
N ALA A 82 -3.44 5.92 -12.53
CA ALA A 82 -2.87 6.33 -11.26
C ALA A 82 -1.37 6.03 -11.23
N SER A 83 -0.58 6.99 -10.77
CA SER A 83 0.85 6.77 -10.55
C SER A 83 1.10 5.98 -9.26
N ALA A 84 2.30 5.44 -9.12
CA ALA A 84 2.69 4.74 -7.90
C ALA A 84 4.18 4.93 -7.64
N VAL A 85 4.53 5.17 -6.39
CA VAL A 85 5.92 5.35 -5.96
C VAL A 85 6.20 4.56 -4.69
N THR A 86 7.36 3.93 -4.66
CA THR A 86 7.87 3.25 -3.46
C THR A 86 8.89 4.16 -2.79
N VAL A 87 8.68 4.45 -1.51
CA VAL A 87 9.52 5.34 -0.72
C VAL A 87 10.35 4.51 0.25
N ASN A 88 11.63 4.77 0.32
CA ASN A 88 12.52 4.13 1.27
C ASN A 88 13.23 5.16 2.15
N ARG A 89 12.90 5.18 3.41
CA ARG A 89 13.59 5.88 4.49
C ARG A 89 13.81 4.92 5.66
N PHE A 90 14.14 3.67 5.35
CA PHE A 90 14.32 2.58 6.30
C PHE A 90 13.14 2.47 7.27
N CYS A 91 13.38 2.54 8.58
CA CYS A 91 12.33 2.35 9.58
C CYS A 91 11.21 3.39 9.54
N SER A 92 11.41 4.54 8.90
CA SER A 92 10.40 5.59 8.80
C SER A 92 9.73 5.67 7.42
N SER A 93 9.90 4.65 6.56
CA SER A 93 9.38 4.68 5.20
C SER A 93 7.87 4.95 5.13
N ALA A 94 7.08 4.27 5.95
CA ALA A 94 5.63 4.46 5.97
C ALA A 94 5.22 5.85 6.46
N LEU A 95 5.95 6.41 7.43
CA LEU A 95 5.70 7.77 7.92
C LEU A 95 6.01 8.83 6.87
N ALA A 96 6.96 8.58 5.98
CA ALA A 96 7.34 9.51 4.92
C ALA A 96 6.30 9.59 3.79
N CYS A 97 5.32 8.69 3.77
CA CYS A 97 4.28 8.62 2.74
C CYS A 97 3.07 9.53 2.99
N ARG A 98 3.05 10.29 4.06
CA ARG A 98 1.92 11.16 4.39
C ARG A 98 2.06 12.58 3.85
#